data_f0230c42dbb3c9487e8df02a4ff43d7a
#
_entry.id   f0230c42dbb3c9487e8df02a4ff43d7a
#
_cell.length_a   1.000
_cell.length_b   1.000
_cell.length_c   1.000
_cell.angle_alpha   90.00
_cell.angle_beta   90.00
_cell.angle_gamma   90.00
#
_symmetry.space_group_name_H-M   'P 1'
#
loop_
_entity.id
_entity.type
_entity.pdbx_description
1 polymer ?
#
loop_
_entity_poly.entity_id
_entity_poly.type
_entity_poly.pdbx_seq_one_letter_code
_entity_poly.pdbx_strand_id
1 'polypeptide(L)'
;MPELPEVETVVRTLAPKLTGRRMIDAQFLSHHVVRQNFATLRKRVRNQTVQSVRRHGKFIVLELDQGILSIHLGMTGKLLMDAQPGRHARAIFELDEGLLVYDDIRHFGRIEWSPGLLDRAAQLGPDALDIPLQDFLKVLKKRHARLKSLLMNQRFLRGMGNIYTDEALFQARIHPRAIASSLSKERATRLHRAMVDILTAAIRLKGSSISDYVDAAGERGSFQLQHQVYGRAGEPCAICGTPIRRIAMSQRGTHYCPKCQRS
;
A
#
# COMPACT_ATOMS: atom_id res chain seq x y z
N MET A 1 7.99 0.76 -2.79
CA MET A 1 7.18 -0.05 -1.84
C MET A 1 5.73 0.11 -2.22
N PRO A 2 5.00 -0.98 -2.48
CA PRO A 2 3.57 -0.91 -2.73
C PRO A 2 2.83 -0.18 -1.59
N GLU A 3 2.02 0.80 -1.96
CA GLU A 3 1.14 1.57 -1.07
C GLU A 3 -0.31 1.12 -1.31
N LEU A 4 -1.30 1.83 -0.78
CA LEU A 4 -2.71 1.46 -0.91
C LEU A 4 -3.14 1.14 -2.35
N PRO A 5 -2.88 1.99 -3.37
CA PRO A 5 -3.35 1.71 -4.73
C PRO A 5 -2.77 0.44 -5.35
N GLU A 6 -1.47 0.17 -5.10
CA GLU A 6 -0.82 -1.03 -5.59
C GLU A 6 -1.40 -2.29 -4.95
N VAL A 7 -1.59 -2.27 -3.62
CA VAL A 7 -2.16 -3.40 -2.88
C VAL A 7 -3.63 -3.63 -3.27
N GLU A 8 -4.41 -2.56 -3.44
CA GLU A 8 -5.79 -2.62 -3.92
C GLU A 8 -5.88 -3.24 -5.33
N THR A 9 -4.96 -2.85 -6.21
CA THR A 9 -4.89 -3.40 -7.57
C THR A 9 -4.59 -4.90 -7.54
N VAL A 10 -3.61 -5.34 -6.74
CA VAL A 10 -3.32 -6.77 -6.58
C VAL A 10 -4.55 -7.51 -6.05
N VAL A 11 -5.24 -6.98 -5.06
CA VAL A 11 -6.48 -7.58 -4.52
C VAL A 11 -7.55 -7.69 -5.60
N ARG A 12 -7.81 -6.63 -6.36
CA ARG A 12 -8.84 -6.64 -7.43
C ARG A 12 -8.54 -7.61 -8.56
N THR A 13 -7.26 -7.80 -8.91
CA THR A 13 -6.85 -8.76 -9.95
C THR A 13 -6.79 -10.19 -9.43
N LEU A 14 -6.55 -10.38 -8.13
CA LEU A 14 -6.43 -11.68 -7.50
C LEU A 14 -7.79 -12.25 -7.06
N ALA A 15 -8.66 -11.44 -6.46
CA ALA A 15 -9.90 -11.89 -5.85
C ALA A 15 -10.80 -12.72 -6.80
N PRO A 16 -11.04 -12.32 -8.07
CA PRO A 16 -11.88 -13.09 -8.98
C PRO A 16 -11.33 -14.48 -9.32
N LYS A 17 -10.01 -14.66 -9.21
CA LYS A 17 -9.32 -15.90 -9.56
C LYS A 17 -9.09 -16.81 -8.36
N LEU A 18 -8.95 -16.23 -7.17
CA LEU A 18 -8.54 -16.96 -5.96
C LEU A 18 -9.71 -17.27 -5.01
N THR A 19 -10.77 -16.45 -5.00
CA THR A 19 -11.94 -16.71 -4.15
C THR A 19 -12.63 -17.99 -4.56
N GLY A 20 -12.91 -18.88 -3.61
CA GLY A 20 -13.46 -20.20 -3.81
C GLY A 20 -12.42 -21.28 -4.12
N ARG A 21 -11.16 -20.92 -4.40
CA ARG A 21 -10.08 -21.90 -4.64
C ARG A 21 -9.63 -22.55 -3.34
N ARG A 22 -9.30 -23.84 -3.42
CA ARG A 22 -8.75 -24.59 -2.31
C ARG A 22 -7.22 -24.65 -2.40
N MET A 23 -6.55 -24.30 -1.32
CA MET A 23 -5.11 -24.48 -1.16
C MET A 23 -4.80 -25.94 -0.87
N ILE A 24 -4.33 -26.70 -1.86
CA ILE A 24 -3.99 -28.12 -1.72
C ILE A 24 -2.75 -28.31 -0.87
N ASP A 25 -1.73 -27.46 -1.12
CA ASP A 25 -0.49 -27.47 -0.37
C ASP A 25 0.21 -26.10 -0.39
N ALA A 26 1.26 -25.95 0.42
CA ALA A 26 2.09 -24.77 0.40
C ALA A 26 3.56 -25.09 0.71
N GLN A 27 4.47 -24.40 0.01
CA GLN A 27 5.90 -24.44 0.27
C GLN A 27 6.38 -23.07 0.69
N PHE A 28 7.16 -23.00 1.77
CA PHE A 28 7.76 -21.78 2.28
C PHE A 28 9.28 -21.86 2.17
N LEU A 29 9.91 -20.88 1.52
CA LEU A 29 11.30 -20.93 1.08
C LEU A 29 12.17 -19.86 1.72
N SER A 30 11.61 -19.03 2.63
CA SER A 30 12.33 -17.93 3.25
C SER A 30 11.85 -17.63 4.68
N HIS A 31 12.70 -17.84 5.67
CA HIS A 31 12.43 -17.44 7.06
C HIS A 31 12.42 -15.92 7.29
N HIS A 32 12.95 -15.13 6.35
CA HIS A 32 12.82 -13.68 6.39
C HIS A 32 11.40 -13.22 6.05
N VAL A 33 10.72 -13.93 5.14
CA VAL A 33 9.35 -13.62 4.72
C VAL A 33 8.33 -14.31 5.62
N VAL A 34 8.56 -15.58 5.96
CA VAL A 34 7.70 -16.38 6.84
C VAL A 34 8.45 -16.67 8.13
N ARG A 35 8.08 -15.99 9.22
CA ARG A 35 8.73 -16.17 10.53
C ARG A 35 8.15 -17.31 11.36
N GLN A 36 6.95 -17.76 11.03
CA GLN A 36 6.32 -18.92 11.64
C GLN A 36 7.02 -20.20 11.20
N ASN A 37 6.90 -21.24 12.01
CA ASN A 37 7.40 -22.56 11.61
C ASN A 37 6.71 -23.02 10.31
N PHE A 38 7.48 -23.41 9.32
CA PHE A 38 6.98 -23.75 7.99
C PHE A 38 6.01 -24.94 7.98
N ALA A 39 6.32 -25.99 8.75
CA ALA A 39 5.45 -27.17 8.84
C ALA A 39 4.11 -26.82 9.50
N THR A 40 4.15 -25.98 10.55
CA THR A 40 2.94 -25.51 11.23
C THR A 40 2.11 -24.63 10.30
N LEU A 41 2.73 -23.67 9.60
CA LEU A 41 2.01 -22.81 8.66
C LEU A 41 1.43 -23.59 7.50
N ARG A 42 2.21 -24.53 6.91
CA ARG A 42 1.73 -25.44 5.86
C ARG A 42 0.49 -26.21 6.31
N LYS A 43 0.51 -26.77 7.53
CA LYS A 43 -0.65 -27.48 8.10
C LYS A 43 -1.88 -26.58 8.27
N ARG A 44 -1.67 -25.29 8.60
CA ARG A 44 -2.76 -24.32 8.78
C ARG A 44 -3.42 -23.88 7.48
N VAL A 45 -2.68 -23.83 6.38
CA VAL A 45 -3.22 -23.36 5.08
C VAL A 45 -3.65 -24.51 4.17
N ARG A 46 -3.12 -25.73 4.39
CA ARG A 46 -3.41 -26.89 3.58
C ARG A 46 -4.88 -27.31 3.68
N ASN A 47 -5.48 -27.61 2.52
CA ASN A 47 -6.89 -28.00 2.34
C ASN A 47 -7.90 -26.93 2.82
N GLN A 48 -7.47 -25.65 2.94
CA GLN A 48 -8.35 -24.54 3.24
C GLN A 48 -8.87 -23.90 1.95
N THR A 49 -10.12 -23.50 1.95
CA THR A 49 -10.72 -22.72 0.86
C THR A 49 -10.51 -21.24 1.14
N VAL A 50 -10.15 -20.47 0.12
CA VAL A 50 -10.08 -19.00 0.20
C VAL A 50 -11.49 -18.44 0.10
N GLN A 51 -12.06 -17.99 1.21
CA GLN A 51 -13.41 -17.45 1.30
C GLN A 51 -13.52 -16.04 0.75
N SER A 52 -12.49 -15.22 0.99
CA SER A 52 -12.42 -13.86 0.45
C SER A 52 -10.99 -13.38 0.31
N VAL A 53 -10.78 -12.41 -0.59
CA VAL A 53 -9.52 -11.68 -0.76
C VAL A 53 -9.82 -10.20 -0.61
N ARG A 54 -9.25 -9.56 0.39
CA ARG A 54 -9.47 -8.14 0.66
C ARG A 54 -8.21 -7.39 1.03
N ARG A 55 -8.25 -6.07 0.96
CA ARG A 55 -7.17 -5.20 1.43
C ARG A 55 -7.44 -4.73 2.86
N HIS A 56 -6.38 -4.68 3.67
CA HIS A 56 -6.40 -3.96 4.93
C HIS A 56 -5.16 -3.07 5.05
N GLY A 57 -5.30 -1.78 4.74
CA GLY A 57 -4.17 -0.87 4.60
C GLY A 57 -3.24 -1.30 3.46
N LYS A 58 -2.03 -1.74 3.81
CA LYS A 58 -1.03 -2.29 2.86
C LYS A 58 -0.89 -3.81 2.94
N PHE A 59 -1.82 -4.48 3.60
CA PHE A 59 -1.89 -5.94 3.65
C PHE A 59 -2.92 -6.47 2.65
N ILE A 60 -2.57 -7.55 1.97
CA ILE A 60 -3.50 -8.46 1.31
C ILE A 60 -3.93 -9.46 2.38
N VAL A 61 -5.21 -9.67 2.51
CA VAL A 61 -5.82 -10.53 3.54
C VAL A 61 -6.63 -11.60 2.81
N LEU A 62 -6.20 -12.84 2.94
CA LEU A 62 -6.93 -14.02 2.48
C LEU A 62 -7.67 -14.61 3.67
N GLU A 63 -8.99 -14.55 3.65
CA GLU A 63 -9.83 -15.24 4.63
C GLU A 63 -9.95 -16.70 4.21
N LEU A 64 -9.60 -17.61 5.09
CA LEU A 64 -9.66 -19.05 4.87
C LEU A 64 -10.83 -19.66 5.64
N ASP A 65 -11.15 -20.93 5.41
CA ASP A 65 -12.15 -21.65 6.24
C ASP A 65 -11.84 -21.51 7.73
N GLN A 66 -10.56 -21.51 8.08
CA GLN A 66 -10.09 -21.28 9.45
C GLN A 66 -8.95 -20.27 9.45
N GLY A 67 -9.22 -19.08 10.00
CA GLY A 67 -8.24 -18.04 10.19
C GLY A 67 -7.95 -17.23 8.92
N ILE A 68 -6.88 -16.48 8.98
CA ILE A 68 -6.51 -15.46 8.00
C ILE A 68 -5.05 -15.62 7.61
N LEU A 69 -4.75 -15.61 6.32
CA LEU A 69 -3.41 -15.45 5.80
C LEU A 69 -3.19 -14.00 5.38
N SER A 70 -2.36 -13.29 6.13
CA SER A 70 -2.01 -11.88 5.87
C SER A 70 -0.69 -11.79 5.11
N ILE A 71 -0.67 -11.07 3.99
CA ILE A 71 0.48 -10.88 3.12
C ILE A 71 0.80 -9.40 3.00
N HIS A 72 2.05 -9.02 3.32
CA HIS A 72 2.58 -7.68 3.10
C HIS A 72 3.68 -7.74 2.05
N LEU A 73 3.55 -6.96 0.97
CA LEU A 73 4.47 -7.04 -0.17
C LEU A 73 5.87 -6.46 0.10
N GLY A 74 6.07 -5.75 1.21
CA GLY A 74 7.35 -5.11 1.50
C GLY A 74 7.71 -4.06 0.46
N MET A 75 8.84 -4.20 -0.20
CA MET A 75 9.30 -3.27 -1.25
C MET A 75 9.30 -3.88 -2.65
N THR A 76 9.62 -5.15 -2.77
CA THR A 76 9.80 -5.87 -4.03
C THR A 76 8.93 -7.13 -4.13
N GLY A 77 8.11 -7.39 -3.10
CA GLY A 77 7.21 -8.53 -3.10
C GLY A 77 6.13 -8.42 -4.19
N LYS A 78 5.89 -9.53 -4.85
CA LYS A 78 4.86 -9.73 -5.87
C LYS A 78 4.03 -10.96 -5.47
N LEU A 79 2.74 -10.91 -5.67
CA LEU A 79 1.86 -12.06 -5.49
C LEU A 79 1.22 -12.36 -6.84
N LEU A 80 1.68 -13.43 -7.48
CA LEU A 80 1.40 -13.74 -8.87
C LEU A 80 0.54 -15.00 -8.98
N MET A 81 -0.50 -14.92 -9.78
CA MET A 81 -1.36 -16.06 -10.11
C MET A 81 -0.81 -16.77 -11.35
N ASP A 82 -0.76 -18.10 -11.32
CA ASP A 82 -0.35 -18.97 -12.42
C ASP A 82 1.05 -18.72 -12.97
N ALA A 83 1.92 -18.08 -12.18
CA ALA A 83 3.30 -17.84 -12.54
C ALA A 83 4.18 -19.06 -12.23
N GLN A 84 5.18 -19.32 -13.08
CA GLN A 84 6.20 -20.32 -12.77
C GLN A 84 7.12 -19.80 -11.65
N PRO A 85 7.37 -20.58 -10.59
CA PRO A 85 8.26 -20.18 -9.51
C PRO A 85 9.69 -19.96 -10.00
N GLY A 86 10.20 -18.74 -9.85
CA GLY A 86 11.56 -18.39 -10.20
C GLY A 86 12.50 -18.41 -8.97
N ARG A 87 13.77 -17.98 -9.19
CA ARG A 87 14.82 -17.93 -8.14
C ARG A 87 14.47 -17.05 -6.92
N HIS A 88 13.51 -16.17 -7.06
CA HIS A 88 13.08 -15.26 -6.00
C HIS A 88 11.74 -15.65 -5.38
N ALA A 89 11.19 -16.82 -5.73
CA ALA A 89 10.03 -17.36 -5.05
C ALA A 89 10.34 -17.59 -3.56
N ARG A 90 9.46 -17.11 -2.68
CA ARG A 90 9.60 -17.22 -1.21
C ARG A 90 8.47 -17.99 -0.56
N ALA A 91 7.34 -18.10 -1.27
CA ALA A 91 6.26 -19.02 -0.96
C ALA A 91 5.54 -19.42 -2.25
N ILE A 92 5.10 -20.66 -2.29
CA ILE A 92 4.32 -21.24 -3.40
C ILE A 92 3.12 -21.90 -2.76
N PHE A 93 1.92 -21.54 -3.20
CA PHE A 93 0.67 -22.18 -2.80
C PHE A 93 0.14 -22.94 -4.01
N GLU A 94 0.04 -24.25 -3.85
CA GLU A 94 -0.61 -25.14 -4.82
C GLU A 94 -2.12 -25.05 -4.59
N LEU A 95 -2.86 -24.71 -5.63
CA LEU A 95 -4.31 -24.61 -5.61
C LEU A 95 -4.92 -25.86 -6.26
N ASP A 96 -6.22 -26.06 -6.07
CA ASP A 96 -6.99 -27.09 -6.81
C ASP A 96 -6.89 -26.88 -8.33
N GLU A 97 -6.62 -25.65 -8.77
CA GLU A 97 -6.27 -25.33 -10.14
C GLU A 97 -5.29 -24.16 -10.14
N GLY A 98 -4.08 -24.36 -10.66
CA GLY A 98 -3.04 -23.35 -10.77
C GLY A 98 -2.17 -23.17 -9.51
N LEU A 99 -1.37 -22.12 -9.53
CA LEU A 99 -0.42 -21.76 -8.48
C LEU A 99 -0.58 -20.30 -8.07
N LEU A 100 -0.40 -20.03 -6.77
CA LEU A 100 -0.19 -18.68 -6.27
C LEU A 100 1.26 -18.56 -5.78
N VAL A 101 2.06 -17.70 -6.41
CA VAL A 101 3.49 -17.55 -6.13
C VAL A 101 3.76 -16.20 -5.48
N TYR A 102 4.42 -16.22 -4.33
CA TYR A 102 4.98 -15.02 -3.72
C TYR A 102 6.47 -14.91 -4.05
N ASP A 103 6.81 -13.93 -4.87
CA ASP A 103 8.19 -13.61 -5.29
C ASP A 103 8.67 -12.35 -4.57
N ASP A 104 9.88 -12.36 -3.97
CA ASP A 104 10.44 -11.18 -3.29
C ASP A 104 11.96 -11.19 -3.31
N ILE A 105 12.56 -10.32 -4.11
CA ILE A 105 14.00 -10.19 -4.28
C ILE A 105 14.68 -9.79 -2.96
N ARG A 106 14.07 -8.85 -2.22
CA ARG A 106 14.70 -8.22 -1.04
C ARG A 106 14.30 -8.86 0.30
N HIS A 107 13.41 -9.82 0.32
CA HIS A 107 12.89 -10.49 1.52
C HIS A 107 12.28 -9.52 2.58
N PHE A 108 11.72 -8.38 2.15
CA PHE A 108 11.10 -7.40 3.05
C PHE A 108 9.61 -7.61 3.24
N GLY A 109 9.04 -8.50 2.46
CA GLY A 109 7.66 -8.92 2.63
C GLY A 109 7.42 -9.75 3.87
N ARG A 110 6.15 -10.04 4.13
CA ARG A 110 5.71 -10.89 5.25
C ARG A 110 4.50 -11.69 4.84
N ILE A 111 4.52 -12.96 5.21
CA ILE A 111 3.38 -13.86 5.11
C ILE A 111 3.18 -14.45 6.49
N GLU A 112 1.95 -14.37 7.01
CA GLU A 112 1.65 -14.79 8.38
C GLU A 112 0.19 -15.24 8.49
N TRP A 113 -0.02 -16.41 9.10
CA TRP A 113 -1.34 -16.91 9.44
C TRP A 113 -1.71 -16.55 10.89
N SER A 114 -2.98 -16.24 11.12
CA SER A 114 -3.53 -15.98 12.45
C SER A 114 -5.01 -16.39 12.52
N PRO A 115 -5.55 -16.71 13.72
CA PRO A 115 -6.98 -17.02 13.87
C PRO A 115 -7.92 -15.88 13.45
N GLY A 116 -7.45 -14.65 13.56
CA GLY A 116 -8.13 -13.42 13.17
C GLY A 116 -7.16 -12.42 12.60
N LEU A 117 -7.57 -11.17 12.44
CA LEU A 117 -6.69 -10.11 11.96
C LEU A 117 -5.50 -9.93 12.91
N LEU A 118 -4.28 -9.85 12.35
CA LEU A 118 -3.05 -9.63 13.14
C LEU A 118 -3.18 -8.38 14.02
N ASP A 119 -2.72 -8.44 15.28
CA ASP A 119 -2.76 -7.32 16.22
C ASP A 119 -2.19 -6.02 15.62
N ARG A 120 -1.06 -6.12 14.93
CA ARG A 120 -0.45 -4.97 14.23
C ARG A 120 -1.32 -4.41 13.11
N ALA A 121 -2.13 -5.23 12.46
CA ALA A 121 -3.09 -4.80 11.44
C ALA A 121 -4.36 -4.24 12.09
N ALA A 122 -4.82 -4.81 13.20
CA ALA A 122 -5.95 -4.30 13.97
C ALA A 122 -5.68 -2.91 14.58
N GLN A 123 -4.42 -2.58 14.88
CA GLN A 123 -4.01 -1.28 15.42
C GLN A 123 -3.85 -0.17 14.35
N LEU A 124 -4.10 -0.46 13.07
CA LEU A 124 -4.04 0.55 12.02
C LEU A 124 -5.20 1.54 12.15
N GLY A 125 -4.94 2.79 11.77
CA GLY A 125 -5.95 3.83 11.71
C GLY A 125 -7.03 3.58 10.64
N PRO A 126 -7.97 4.51 10.45
CA PRO A 126 -8.97 4.44 9.39
C PRO A 126 -8.30 4.36 8.01
N ASP A 127 -9.00 3.79 7.05
CA ASP A 127 -8.51 3.69 5.68
C ASP A 127 -8.48 5.06 5.00
N ALA A 128 -7.38 5.36 4.30
CA ALA A 128 -7.19 6.66 3.66
C ALA A 128 -8.18 6.92 2.51
N LEU A 129 -8.71 5.86 1.90
CA LEU A 129 -9.68 5.98 0.81
C LEU A 129 -11.10 6.20 1.32
N ASP A 130 -11.44 5.64 2.50
CA ASP A 130 -12.81 5.53 2.99
C ASP A 130 -13.10 6.42 4.20
N ILE A 131 -12.10 7.07 4.80
CA ILE A 131 -12.32 7.92 5.99
C ILE A 131 -13.30 9.06 5.67
N PRO A 132 -14.44 9.18 6.39
CA PRO A 132 -15.35 10.30 6.21
C PRO A 132 -14.66 11.65 6.50
N LEU A 133 -15.04 12.70 5.74
CA LEU A 133 -14.45 14.03 5.91
C LEU A 133 -14.52 14.53 7.36
N GLN A 134 -15.66 14.37 8.03
CA GLN A 134 -15.83 14.87 9.40
C GLN A 134 -14.89 14.17 10.38
N ASP A 135 -14.69 12.86 10.24
CA ASP A 135 -13.77 12.10 11.07
C ASP A 135 -12.31 12.48 10.78
N PHE A 136 -11.95 12.65 9.50
CA PHE A 136 -10.63 13.16 9.11
C PHE A 136 -10.34 14.53 9.75
N LEU A 137 -11.26 15.49 9.66
CA LEU A 137 -11.11 16.81 10.26
C LEU A 137 -10.94 16.73 11.79
N LYS A 138 -11.76 15.91 12.45
CA LYS A 138 -11.72 15.70 13.90
C LYS A 138 -10.38 15.12 14.38
N VAL A 139 -9.88 14.07 13.71
CA VAL A 139 -8.60 13.44 14.11
C VAL A 139 -7.40 14.28 13.74
N LEU A 140 -7.46 15.01 12.62
CA LEU A 140 -6.39 15.89 12.16
C LEU A 140 -6.17 17.05 13.12
N LYS A 141 -7.25 17.71 13.59
CA LYS A 141 -7.21 18.87 14.51
C LYS A 141 -6.53 18.56 15.84
N LYS A 142 -6.58 17.29 16.28
CA LYS A 142 -5.96 16.83 17.53
C LYS A 142 -4.46 16.55 17.42
N ARG A 143 -3.83 16.74 16.25
CA ARG A 143 -2.44 16.30 16.00
C ARG A 143 -1.51 17.48 15.79
N HIS A 144 -0.64 17.74 16.76
CA HIS A 144 0.45 18.73 16.63
C HIS A 144 1.68 18.05 16.01
N ALA A 145 1.56 17.70 14.72
CA ALA A 145 2.60 17.00 13.97
C ALA A 145 2.71 17.53 12.53
N ARG A 146 3.89 17.37 11.91
CA ARG A 146 4.08 17.72 10.50
C ARG A 146 3.24 16.81 9.61
N LEU A 147 2.51 17.38 8.67
CA LEU A 147 1.55 16.66 7.82
C LEU A 147 2.15 15.47 7.10
N LYS A 148 3.32 15.66 6.45
CA LYS A 148 3.98 14.55 5.73
C LYS A 148 4.19 13.33 6.63
N SER A 149 4.75 13.54 7.82
CA SER A 149 5.02 12.46 8.77
C SER A 149 3.74 11.84 9.32
N LEU A 150 2.72 12.67 9.57
CA LEU A 150 1.43 12.22 10.10
C LEU A 150 0.66 11.37 9.09
N LEU A 151 0.54 11.81 7.84
CA LEU A 151 -0.16 11.09 6.78
C LEU A 151 0.50 9.74 6.45
N MET A 152 1.81 9.61 6.63
CA MET A 152 2.54 8.36 6.46
C MET A 152 2.43 7.40 7.65
N ASN A 153 1.94 7.86 8.81
CA ASN A 153 1.77 7.04 10.00
C ASN A 153 0.54 6.14 9.86
N GLN A 154 0.78 4.84 9.69
CA GLN A 154 -0.28 3.86 9.45
C GLN A 154 -1.27 3.71 10.62
N ARG A 155 -0.91 4.10 11.85
CA ARG A 155 -1.82 4.17 13.01
C ARG A 155 -2.72 5.41 12.97
N PHE A 156 -2.31 6.45 12.24
CA PHE A 156 -3.14 7.64 12.03
C PHE A 156 -4.08 7.43 10.84
N LEU A 157 -3.52 6.98 9.71
CA LEU A 157 -4.24 6.78 8.45
C LEU A 157 -3.57 5.63 7.69
N ARG A 158 -4.25 4.50 7.56
CA ARG A 158 -3.66 3.35 6.87
C ARG A 158 -3.71 3.50 5.35
N GLY A 159 -2.68 2.98 4.70
CA GLY A 159 -2.60 2.89 3.25
C GLY A 159 -1.73 3.95 2.59
N MET A 160 -1.71 5.20 3.09
CA MET A 160 -0.84 6.25 2.57
C MET A 160 0.64 5.91 2.74
N GLY A 161 1.43 6.29 1.76
CA GLY A 161 2.88 6.17 1.82
C GLY A 161 3.58 7.38 1.22
N ASN A 162 4.82 7.22 0.77
CA ASN A 162 5.67 8.33 0.37
C ASN A 162 5.21 9.01 -0.92
N ILE A 163 4.79 8.22 -1.90
CA ILE A 163 4.35 8.70 -3.23
C ILE A 163 3.07 9.51 -3.07
N TYR A 164 2.03 8.85 -2.61
CA TYR A 164 0.69 9.45 -2.58
C TYR A 164 0.54 10.56 -1.55
N THR A 165 1.39 10.59 -0.52
CA THR A 165 1.43 11.72 0.40
C THR A 165 2.04 12.96 -0.26
N ASP A 166 3.13 12.85 -1.04
CA ASP A 166 3.70 14.00 -1.75
C ASP A 166 2.70 14.55 -2.77
N GLU A 167 2.08 13.67 -3.56
CA GLU A 167 1.11 14.05 -4.59
C GLU A 167 -0.14 14.71 -3.99
N ALA A 168 -0.71 14.14 -2.91
CA ALA A 168 -1.87 14.71 -2.23
C ALA A 168 -1.59 16.08 -1.61
N LEU A 169 -0.42 16.27 -0.98
CA LEU A 169 0.01 17.56 -0.46
C LEU A 169 0.22 18.58 -1.56
N PHE A 170 0.75 18.18 -2.71
CA PHE A 170 0.90 19.06 -3.88
C PHE A 170 -0.47 19.48 -4.42
N GLN A 171 -1.37 18.55 -4.68
CA GLN A 171 -2.72 18.84 -5.17
C GLN A 171 -3.50 19.73 -4.19
N ALA A 172 -3.34 19.51 -2.89
CA ALA A 172 -3.91 20.34 -1.84
C ALA A 172 -3.23 21.72 -1.67
N ARG A 173 -2.09 21.98 -2.32
CA ARG A 173 -1.27 23.19 -2.19
C ARG A 173 -0.84 23.44 -0.74
N ILE A 174 -0.43 22.38 -0.04
CA ILE A 174 0.00 22.46 1.37
C ILE A 174 1.45 22.03 1.48
N HIS A 175 2.25 22.84 2.18
CA HIS A 175 3.66 22.51 2.42
C HIS A 175 3.79 21.26 3.29
N PRO A 176 4.68 20.31 2.99
CA PRO A 176 4.79 19.04 3.74
C PRO A 176 5.18 19.23 5.22
N ARG A 177 5.79 20.37 5.58
CA ARG A 177 6.12 20.72 6.97
C ARG A 177 4.99 21.41 7.73
N ALA A 178 3.86 21.73 7.10
CA ALA A 178 2.73 22.35 7.78
C ALA A 178 2.27 21.46 8.97
N ILE A 179 1.87 22.12 10.06
CA ILE A 179 1.38 21.43 11.26
C ILE A 179 -0.10 21.08 11.08
N ALA A 180 -0.47 19.83 11.35
CA ALA A 180 -1.82 19.33 11.11
C ALA A 180 -2.90 20.14 11.87
N SER A 181 -2.69 20.40 13.18
CA SER A 181 -3.64 21.15 14.01
C SER A 181 -3.80 22.62 13.63
N SER A 182 -2.84 23.22 12.88
CA SER A 182 -2.90 24.62 12.45
C SER A 182 -3.63 24.82 11.12
N LEU A 183 -4.03 23.75 10.43
CA LEU A 183 -4.78 23.89 9.19
C LEU A 183 -6.18 24.47 9.45
N SER A 184 -6.58 25.42 8.60
CA SER A 184 -7.99 25.83 8.55
C SER A 184 -8.86 24.67 8.04
N LYS A 185 -10.17 24.75 8.35
CA LYS A 185 -11.13 23.73 7.90
C LYS A 185 -11.11 23.56 6.37
N GLU A 186 -11.01 24.65 5.63
CA GLU A 186 -10.97 24.66 4.15
C GLU A 186 -9.71 23.97 3.63
N ARG A 187 -8.54 24.25 4.23
CA ARG A 187 -7.28 23.58 3.83
C ARG A 187 -7.33 22.07 4.14
N ALA A 188 -7.85 21.70 5.31
CA ALA A 188 -7.99 20.30 5.71
C ALA A 188 -9.01 19.56 4.82
N THR A 189 -10.13 20.20 4.45
CA THR A 189 -11.11 19.64 3.51
C THR A 189 -10.50 19.44 2.12
N ARG A 190 -9.73 20.41 1.62
CA ARG A 190 -9.02 20.28 0.35
C ARG A 190 -7.99 19.16 0.38
N LEU A 191 -7.29 18.96 1.50
CA LEU A 191 -6.35 17.83 1.67
C LEU A 191 -7.06 16.50 1.63
N HIS A 192 -8.17 16.36 2.34
CA HIS A 192 -8.97 15.13 2.32
C HIS A 192 -9.42 14.78 0.90
N ARG A 193 -9.98 15.75 0.18
CA ARG A 193 -10.40 15.58 -1.21
C ARG A 193 -9.24 15.18 -2.11
N ALA A 194 -8.13 15.91 -2.05
CA ALA A 194 -6.94 15.61 -2.83
C ALA A 194 -6.40 14.19 -2.58
N MET A 195 -6.42 13.74 -1.32
CA MET A 195 -6.01 12.39 -0.94
C MET A 195 -6.90 11.33 -1.60
N VAL A 196 -8.22 11.46 -1.49
CA VAL A 196 -9.18 10.52 -2.09
C VAL A 196 -9.09 10.52 -3.61
N ASP A 197 -9.02 11.70 -4.24
CA ASP A 197 -8.91 11.85 -5.70
C ASP A 197 -7.65 11.17 -6.24
N ILE A 198 -6.49 11.41 -5.62
CA ILE A 198 -5.21 10.82 -6.02
C ILE A 198 -5.22 9.30 -5.86
N LEU A 199 -5.68 8.79 -4.72
CA LEU A 199 -5.75 7.35 -4.48
C LEU A 199 -6.70 6.66 -5.48
N THR A 200 -7.85 7.26 -5.75
CA THR A 200 -8.83 6.74 -6.72
C THR A 200 -8.25 6.73 -8.15
N ALA A 201 -7.60 7.82 -8.55
CA ALA A 201 -6.94 7.89 -9.86
C ALA A 201 -5.82 6.87 -9.99
N ALA A 202 -5.03 6.69 -8.92
CA ALA A 202 -3.95 5.72 -8.90
C ALA A 202 -4.46 4.27 -9.00
N ILE A 203 -5.54 3.92 -8.29
CA ILE A 203 -6.16 2.60 -8.42
C ILE A 203 -6.64 2.35 -9.85
N ARG A 204 -7.28 3.35 -10.49
CA ARG A 204 -7.75 3.24 -11.88
C ARG A 204 -6.62 2.98 -12.87
N LEU A 205 -5.43 3.55 -12.61
CA LEU A 205 -4.21 3.37 -13.41
C LEU A 205 -3.32 2.23 -12.91
N LYS A 206 -3.87 1.31 -12.11
CA LYS A 206 -3.20 0.12 -11.55
C LYS A 206 -1.97 0.44 -10.69
N GLY A 207 -1.89 1.63 -10.05
CA GLY A 207 -0.78 2.05 -9.20
C GLY A 207 0.46 2.53 -9.96
N SER A 208 1.55 2.75 -9.24
CA SER A 208 2.83 3.27 -9.76
C SER A 208 3.88 2.17 -9.87
N SER A 209 4.23 1.76 -11.10
CA SER A 209 5.33 0.81 -11.37
C SER A 209 6.64 1.55 -11.61
N ILE A 210 7.21 2.15 -10.55
CA ILE A 210 8.50 2.85 -10.61
C ILE A 210 9.66 1.84 -10.74
N SER A 211 9.59 0.69 -10.05
CA SER A 211 10.61 -0.36 -10.11
C SER A 211 9.96 -1.73 -10.39
N ASP A 212 9.76 -2.52 -9.37
CA ASP A 212 9.44 -3.96 -9.50
C ASP A 212 7.95 -4.28 -9.40
N TYR A 213 7.12 -3.32 -9.01
CA TYR A 213 5.70 -3.56 -8.80
C TYR A 213 4.98 -3.96 -10.08
N VAL A 214 4.19 -5.04 -9.96
CA VAL A 214 3.21 -5.51 -10.94
C VAL A 214 1.96 -5.99 -10.19
N ASP A 215 0.83 -6.10 -10.87
CA ASP A 215 -0.39 -6.70 -10.34
C ASP A 215 -0.31 -8.25 -10.29
N ALA A 216 -1.38 -8.93 -9.89
CA ALA A 216 -1.39 -10.40 -9.77
C ALA A 216 -1.31 -11.14 -11.13
N ALA A 217 -1.55 -10.45 -12.23
CA ALA A 217 -1.37 -10.96 -13.59
C ALA A 217 0.03 -10.66 -14.17
N GLY A 218 0.89 -9.96 -13.41
CA GLY A 218 2.22 -9.53 -13.87
C GLY A 218 2.20 -8.22 -14.67
N GLU A 219 1.08 -7.50 -14.72
CA GLU A 219 0.96 -6.26 -15.48
C GLU A 219 1.42 -5.04 -14.67
N ARG A 220 2.04 -4.09 -15.36
CA ARG A 220 2.54 -2.84 -14.76
C ARG A 220 1.43 -1.79 -14.64
N GLY A 221 1.43 -1.04 -13.54
CA GLY A 221 0.64 0.18 -13.42
C GLY A 221 1.25 1.35 -14.21
N SER A 222 0.47 2.41 -14.40
CA SER A 222 0.86 3.59 -15.19
C SER A 222 0.73 4.92 -14.46
N PHE A 223 0.36 4.94 -13.17
CA PHE A 223 0.17 6.20 -12.43
C PHE A 223 1.47 7.01 -12.27
N GLN A 224 2.66 6.40 -12.37
CA GLN A 224 3.93 7.12 -12.36
C GLN A 224 4.04 8.17 -13.47
N LEU A 225 3.30 8.01 -14.57
CA LEU A 225 3.22 9.00 -15.67
C LEU A 225 2.40 10.25 -15.28
N GLN A 226 1.65 10.19 -14.20
CA GLN A 226 0.81 11.28 -13.66
C GLN A 226 1.46 12.02 -12.49
N HIS A 227 2.65 11.59 -12.03
CA HIS A 227 3.31 12.24 -10.90
C HIS A 227 3.59 13.71 -11.18
N GLN A 228 3.15 14.58 -10.28
CA GLN A 228 3.34 16.02 -10.37
C GLN A 228 4.61 16.50 -9.64
N VAL A 229 4.98 15.83 -8.56
CA VAL A 229 6.17 16.18 -7.76
C VAL A 229 7.03 14.98 -7.40
N TYR A 230 6.46 13.81 -7.16
CA TYR A 230 7.22 12.66 -6.70
C TYR A 230 8.22 12.17 -7.76
N GLY A 231 9.51 12.11 -7.38
CA GLY A 231 10.60 11.70 -8.27
C GLY A 231 11.08 12.79 -9.22
N ARG A 232 10.46 13.99 -9.23
CA ARG A 232 10.71 15.07 -10.20
C ARG A 232 11.56 16.22 -9.65
N ALA A 233 12.47 15.91 -8.73
CA ALA A 233 13.37 16.95 -8.15
C ALA A 233 14.19 17.64 -9.24
N GLY A 234 14.18 18.98 -9.26
CA GLY A 234 14.85 19.82 -10.27
C GLY A 234 14.03 20.09 -11.52
N GLU A 235 12.99 19.30 -11.80
CA GLU A 235 12.10 19.52 -12.95
C GLU A 235 11.14 20.69 -12.70
N PRO A 236 10.66 21.36 -13.76
CA PRO A 236 9.71 22.46 -13.61
C PRO A 236 8.35 21.93 -13.10
N CYS A 237 7.76 22.66 -12.15
CA CYS A 237 6.40 22.43 -11.71
C CYS A 237 5.41 22.67 -12.86
N ALA A 238 4.53 21.72 -13.12
CA ALA A 238 3.55 21.81 -14.20
C ALA A 238 2.56 22.99 -14.04
N ILE A 239 2.39 23.53 -12.81
CA ILE A 239 1.47 24.67 -12.55
C ILE A 239 2.17 26.02 -12.70
N CYS A 240 3.43 26.17 -12.22
CA CYS A 240 4.04 27.48 -12.06
C CYS A 240 5.48 27.57 -12.59
N GLY A 241 6.03 26.53 -13.19
CA GLY A 241 7.39 26.49 -13.73
C GLY A 241 8.53 26.45 -12.71
N THR A 242 8.25 26.71 -11.42
CA THR A 242 9.29 26.69 -10.38
C THR A 242 9.86 25.28 -10.19
N PRO A 243 11.19 25.11 -10.09
CA PRO A 243 11.78 23.78 -9.90
C PRO A 243 11.26 23.08 -8.64
N ILE A 244 10.86 21.82 -8.79
CA ILE A 244 10.46 20.94 -7.68
C ILE A 244 11.65 20.74 -6.75
N ARG A 245 11.44 20.92 -5.44
CA ARG A 245 12.47 20.70 -4.42
C ARG A 245 12.31 19.31 -3.79
N ARG A 246 13.46 18.75 -3.39
CA ARG A 246 13.54 17.54 -2.58
C ARG A 246 14.21 17.87 -1.24
N ILE A 247 13.54 17.47 -0.15
CA ILE A 247 14.08 17.54 1.20
C ILE A 247 13.97 16.19 1.90
N ALA A 248 14.75 15.97 2.94
CA ALA A 248 14.59 14.79 3.80
C ALA A 248 13.60 15.12 4.94
N MET A 249 12.58 14.26 5.12
CA MET A 249 11.66 14.31 6.25
C MET A 249 11.39 12.87 6.74
N SER A 250 11.55 12.62 8.04
CA SER A 250 11.36 11.29 8.64
C SER A 250 12.10 10.19 7.85
N GLN A 251 13.36 10.45 7.51
CA GLN A 251 14.24 9.55 6.71
C GLN A 251 13.69 9.20 5.32
N ARG A 252 12.77 10.01 4.78
CA ARG A 252 12.20 9.84 3.44
C ARG A 252 12.44 11.07 2.57
N GLY A 253 12.75 10.85 1.30
CA GLY A 253 12.75 11.92 0.30
C GLY A 253 11.32 12.46 0.16
N THR A 254 11.19 13.78 0.24
CA THR A 254 9.91 14.50 0.14
C THR A 254 10.01 15.52 -0.96
N HIS A 255 9.13 15.44 -1.95
CA HIS A 255 9.12 16.29 -3.13
C HIS A 255 7.98 17.29 -3.04
N TYR A 256 8.24 18.56 -3.37
CA TYR A 256 7.22 19.58 -3.32
C TYR A 256 7.58 20.79 -4.20
N CYS A 257 6.59 21.56 -4.62
CA CYS A 257 6.80 22.85 -5.27
C CYS A 257 6.84 23.97 -4.22
N PRO A 258 7.97 24.72 -4.08
CA PRO A 258 8.08 25.75 -3.04
C PRO A 258 7.18 26.96 -3.29
N LYS A 259 6.72 27.19 -4.51
CA LYS A 259 5.81 28.31 -4.85
C LYS A 259 4.33 27.92 -4.68
N CYS A 260 3.93 26.72 -5.11
CA CYS A 260 2.54 26.27 -5.03
C CYS A 260 2.13 25.81 -3.64
N GLN A 261 3.07 25.20 -2.87
CA GLN A 261 2.80 24.63 -1.55
C GLN A 261 3.33 25.55 -0.46
N ARG A 262 2.45 26.41 0.05
CA ARG A 262 2.79 27.35 1.13
C ARG A 262 2.42 26.80 2.51
N SER A 263 3.12 27.25 3.54
CA SER A 263 2.85 26.92 4.96
C SER A 263 1.50 27.44 5.42
#